data_b961b6f8fe01d78f27966f6609e0d20c
#
_entry.id   b961b6f8fe01d78f27966f6609e0d20c
#
_cell.length_a   1.000
_cell.length_b   1.000
_cell.length_c   1.000
_cell.angle_alpha   90.00
_cell.angle_beta   90.00
_cell.angle_gamma   90.00
#
_symmetry.space_group_name_H-M   'P 1'
#
loop_
_entity.id
_entity.type
_entity.pdbx_description
1 polymer ?
#
loop_
_entity_poly.entity_id
_entity_poly.type
_entity_poly.pdbx_seq_one_letter_code
_entity_poly.pdbx_strand_id
1 'polypeptide(L)'
;MALSASAKDYLSRFFPGPPSPLWETDPEFMELFANFALDEVVNQGDLDDAARMMAILAALLGCQGVEEYRVLLPAALRAGVTPVQVKEILYQSVAYLGTVSYTHLTLPTT
;
A
#
# COMPACT_ATOMS: atom_id res chain seq x y z
N MET A 1 -20.60 -13.65 0.45
CA MET A 1 -19.74 -12.97 1.44
C MET A 1 -19.69 -11.49 1.11
N ALA A 2 -19.77 -10.64 2.10
CA ALA A 2 -19.72 -9.20 1.92
C ALA A 2 -18.45 -8.65 2.56
N LEU A 3 -18.09 -7.41 2.20
CA LEU A 3 -16.99 -6.72 2.85
C LEU A 3 -17.36 -6.45 4.32
N SER A 4 -16.40 -6.67 5.20
CA SER A 4 -16.57 -6.32 6.61
C SER A 4 -16.62 -4.80 6.79
N ALA A 5 -17.17 -4.35 7.90
CA ALA A 5 -17.20 -2.92 8.23
C ALA A 5 -15.78 -2.33 8.30
N SER A 6 -14.83 -3.07 8.86
CA SER A 6 -13.45 -2.66 8.99
C SER A 6 -12.78 -2.50 7.62
N ALA A 7 -12.99 -3.45 6.71
CA ALA A 7 -12.45 -3.36 5.36
C ALA A 7 -13.04 -2.18 4.59
N LYS A 8 -14.35 -1.95 4.70
CA LYS A 8 -15.00 -0.80 4.08
C LYS A 8 -14.45 0.51 4.59
N ASP A 9 -14.25 0.62 5.89
CA ASP A 9 -13.67 1.81 6.49
C ASP A 9 -12.26 2.08 5.99
N TYR A 10 -11.43 1.04 5.94
CA TYR A 10 -10.06 1.15 5.46
C TYR A 10 -10.01 1.62 4.01
N LEU A 11 -10.86 1.03 3.16
CA LEU A 11 -10.95 1.45 1.76
C LEU A 11 -11.35 2.91 1.63
N SER A 12 -12.34 3.36 2.41
CA SER A 12 -12.81 4.74 2.32
C SER A 12 -11.77 5.74 2.80
N ARG A 13 -10.96 5.38 3.78
CA ARG A 13 -9.93 6.28 4.31
C ARG A 13 -8.70 6.37 3.41
N PHE A 14 -8.25 5.28 2.85
CA PHE A 14 -6.95 5.23 2.17
C PHE A 14 -7.04 5.03 0.67
N PHE A 15 -8.16 4.51 0.16
CA PHE A 15 -8.35 4.26 -1.27
C PHE A 15 -9.67 4.83 -1.78
N PRO A 16 -9.89 6.15 -1.63
CA PRO A 16 -11.19 6.76 -1.99
C PRO A 16 -11.40 6.94 -3.50
N GLY A 17 -10.41 6.63 -4.32
CA GLY A 17 -10.51 6.79 -5.76
C GLY A 17 -11.39 5.73 -6.43
N PRO A 18 -11.42 5.72 -7.77
CA PRO A 18 -12.20 4.72 -8.48
C PRO A 18 -11.72 3.31 -8.15
N PRO A 19 -12.64 2.35 -8.01
CA PRO A 19 -12.25 0.99 -7.66
C PRO A 19 -11.48 0.32 -8.77
N SER A 20 -10.65 -0.66 -8.40
CA SER A 20 -9.93 -1.49 -9.37
C SER A 20 -10.93 -2.22 -10.28
N PRO A 21 -10.59 -2.40 -11.56
CA PRO A 21 -11.43 -3.21 -12.46
C PRO A 21 -11.67 -4.63 -11.96
N LEU A 22 -10.82 -5.15 -11.09
CA LEU A 22 -10.98 -6.49 -10.51
C LEU A 22 -12.27 -6.62 -9.69
N TRP A 23 -12.81 -5.52 -9.18
CA TRP A 23 -14.09 -5.56 -8.49
C TRP A 23 -15.24 -5.97 -9.41
N GLU A 24 -15.11 -5.71 -10.71
CA GLU A 24 -16.11 -6.13 -11.68
C GLU A 24 -15.80 -7.51 -12.26
N THR A 25 -14.53 -7.78 -12.54
CA THR A 25 -14.13 -9.02 -13.21
C THR A 25 -13.98 -10.19 -12.26
N ASP A 26 -13.63 -9.92 -11.00
CA ASP A 26 -13.40 -10.98 -10.01
C ASP A 26 -13.81 -10.53 -8.60
N PRO A 27 -15.11 -10.27 -8.40
CA PRO A 27 -15.58 -9.71 -7.13
C PRO A 27 -15.36 -10.64 -5.93
N GLU A 28 -15.47 -11.95 -6.13
CA GLU A 28 -15.25 -12.91 -5.03
C GLU A 28 -13.82 -12.83 -4.50
N PHE A 29 -12.85 -12.81 -5.42
CA PHE A 29 -11.45 -12.69 -5.03
C PHE A 29 -11.21 -11.38 -4.29
N MET A 30 -11.75 -10.28 -4.81
CA MET A 30 -11.54 -8.97 -4.20
C MET A 30 -12.16 -8.88 -2.80
N GLU A 31 -13.32 -9.53 -2.57
CA GLU A 31 -13.90 -9.58 -1.23
C GLU A 31 -12.99 -10.37 -0.28
N LEU A 32 -12.51 -11.53 -0.71
CA LEU A 32 -11.60 -12.34 0.10
C LEU A 32 -10.33 -11.58 0.42
N PHE A 33 -9.74 -10.95 -0.59
CA PHE A 33 -8.51 -10.19 -0.42
C PHE A 33 -8.72 -9.01 0.54
N ALA A 34 -9.75 -8.22 0.31
CA ALA A 34 -9.99 -7.02 1.13
C ALA A 34 -10.32 -7.37 2.58
N ASN A 35 -11.14 -8.38 2.81
CA ASN A 35 -11.46 -8.81 4.17
C ASN A 35 -10.24 -9.36 4.90
N PHE A 36 -9.34 -10.02 4.19
CA PHE A 36 -8.10 -10.53 4.76
C PHE A 36 -7.10 -9.39 4.99
N ALA A 37 -6.73 -8.69 3.91
CA ALA A 37 -5.64 -7.71 3.96
C ALA A 37 -6.00 -6.43 4.71
N LEU A 38 -7.25 -5.99 4.61
CA LEU A 38 -7.69 -4.70 5.14
C LEU A 38 -8.47 -4.81 6.44
N ASP A 39 -8.69 -6.01 6.93
CA ASP A 39 -9.36 -6.24 8.20
C ASP A 39 -8.53 -7.18 9.06
N GLU A 40 -8.43 -8.46 8.68
CA GLU A 40 -7.76 -9.44 9.53
C GLU A 40 -6.29 -9.11 9.75
N VAL A 41 -5.56 -8.79 8.69
CA VAL A 41 -4.13 -8.49 8.78
C VAL A 41 -3.89 -7.15 9.47
N VAL A 42 -4.66 -6.14 9.10
CA VAL A 42 -4.51 -4.79 9.67
C VAL A 42 -4.76 -4.78 11.18
N ASN A 43 -5.72 -5.57 11.63
CA ASN A 43 -6.11 -5.58 13.05
C ASN A 43 -5.34 -6.61 13.89
N GLN A 44 -4.30 -7.22 13.32
CA GLN A 44 -3.58 -8.30 13.98
C GLN A 44 -2.61 -7.84 15.05
N GLY A 45 -2.05 -6.66 14.94
CA GLY A 45 -0.99 -6.21 15.83
C GLY A 45 -1.05 -4.73 16.16
N ASP A 46 0.08 -4.21 16.62
CA ASP A 46 0.18 -2.88 17.18
C ASP A 46 0.77 -1.83 16.23
N LEU A 47 1.03 -2.18 14.99
CA LEU A 47 1.53 -1.20 14.03
C LEU A 47 0.44 -0.18 13.71
N ASP A 48 0.78 1.10 13.82
CA ASP A 48 -0.13 2.13 13.38
C ASP A 48 -0.19 2.18 11.85
N ASP A 49 -1.10 2.97 11.31
CA ASP A 49 -1.33 3.01 9.87
C ASP A 49 -0.10 3.47 9.10
N ALA A 50 0.61 4.48 9.60
CA ALA A 50 1.80 5.00 8.93
C ALA A 50 2.93 3.96 8.92
N ALA A 51 3.19 3.31 10.05
CA ALA A 51 4.23 2.29 10.15
C ALA A 51 3.92 1.10 9.24
N ARG A 52 2.66 0.67 9.21
CA ARG A 52 2.22 -0.41 8.34
C ARG A 52 2.44 -0.06 6.87
N MET A 53 2.07 1.14 6.48
CA MET A 53 2.26 1.59 5.10
C MET A 53 3.73 1.68 4.71
N MET A 54 4.60 2.10 5.62
CA MET A 54 6.03 2.11 5.36
C MET A 54 6.56 0.70 5.14
N ALA A 55 6.10 -0.26 5.93
CA ALA A 55 6.50 -1.66 5.76
C ALA A 55 6.01 -2.22 4.41
N ILE A 56 4.78 -1.88 4.02
CA ILE A 56 4.21 -2.29 2.73
C ILE A 56 5.02 -1.71 1.58
N LEU A 57 5.33 -0.41 1.63
CA LEU A 57 6.13 0.23 0.58
C LEU A 57 7.51 -0.43 0.48
N ALA A 58 8.17 -0.68 1.60
CA ALA A 58 9.47 -1.35 1.61
C ALA A 58 9.38 -2.77 1.02
N ALA A 59 8.34 -3.51 1.36
CA ALA A 59 8.13 -4.86 0.81
C ALA A 59 7.93 -4.82 -0.70
N LEU A 60 7.15 -3.85 -1.20
CA LEU A 60 6.91 -3.69 -2.63
C LEU A 60 8.19 -3.30 -3.38
N LEU A 61 9.04 -2.47 -2.77
CA LEU A 61 10.36 -2.18 -3.31
C LEU A 61 11.19 -3.47 -3.41
N GLY A 62 11.17 -4.27 -2.37
CA GLY A 62 11.94 -5.50 -2.30
C GLY A 62 11.57 -6.51 -3.36
N CYS A 63 10.30 -6.60 -3.72
CA CYS A 63 9.83 -7.53 -4.75
C CYS A 63 9.65 -6.86 -6.12
N GLN A 64 10.02 -5.60 -6.25
CA GLN A 64 9.90 -4.80 -7.46
C GLN A 64 8.46 -4.70 -7.97
N GLY A 65 7.51 -4.61 -7.05
CA GLY A 65 6.09 -4.45 -7.35
C GLY A 65 5.74 -3.02 -7.71
N VAL A 66 6.18 -2.56 -8.88
CA VAL A 66 6.05 -1.15 -9.29
C VAL A 66 4.61 -0.70 -9.37
N GLU A 67 3.73 -1.51 -9.95
CA GLU A 67 2.33 -1.14 -10.10
C GLU A 67 1.64 -1.01 -8.75
N GLU A 68 1.85 -1.96 -7.87
CA GLU A 68 1.30 -1.93 -6.52
C GLU A 68 1.89 -0.78 -5.71
N TYR A 69 3.18 -0.49 -5.89
CA TYR A 69 3.81 0.64 -5.24
C TYR A 69 3.11 1.95 -5.61
N ARG A 70 2.80 2.13 -6.89
CA ARG A 70 2.10 3.33 -7.36
C ARG A 70 0.70 3.45 -6.77
N VAL A 71 0.02 2.33 -6.60
CA VAL A 71 -1.30 2.30 -5.98
C VAL A 71 -1.22 2.61 -4.49
N LEU A 72 -0.24 2.03 -3.81
CA LEU A 72 -0.11 2.16 -2.36
C LEU A 72 0.51 3.50 -1.93
N LEU A 73 1.26 4.17 -2.79
CA LEU A 73 1.92 5.41 -2.42
C LEU A 73 0.94 6.51 -1.98
N PRO A 74 -0.12 6.82 -2.74
CA PRO A 74 -1.12 7.79 -2.24
C PRO A 74 -1.78 7.37 -0.94
N ALA A 75 -2.06 6.07 -0.79
CA ALA A 75 -2.65 5.55 0.45
C ALA A 75 -1.71 5.76 1.63
N ALA A 76 -0.41 5.54 1.44
CA ALA A 76 0.59 5.75 2.47
C ALA A 76 0.63 7.22 2.91
N LEU A 77 0.58 8.14 1.96
CA LEU A 77 0.55 9.57 2.27
C LEU A 77 -0.71 9.94 3.07
N ARG A 78 -1.85 9.36 2.73
CA ARG A 78 -3.09 9.55 3.50
C ARG A 78 -3.01 8.97 4.90
N ALA A 79 -2.23 7.91 5.07
CA ALA A 79 -2.04 7.28 6.38
C ALA A 79 -1.06 8.01 7.27
N GLY A 80 -0.42 9.07 6.77
CA GLY A 80 0.49 9.89 7.55
C GLY A 80 1.96 9.71 7.25
N VAL A 81 2.31 8.87 6.27
CA VAL A 81 3.70 8.77 5.81
C VAL A 81 4.03 10.05 5.04
N THR A 82 5.13 10.70 5.41
CA THR A 82 5.51 11.97 4.79
C THR A 82 6.31 11.72 3.49
N PRO A 83 6.32 12.70 2.57
CA PRO A 83 7.18 12.58 1.38
C PRO A 83 8.65 12.36 1.73
N VAL A 84 9.13 12.96 2.80
CA VAL A 84 10.51 12.76 3.27
C VAL A 84 10.73 11.31 3.66
N GLN A 85 9.78 10.72 4.39
CA GLN A 85 9.87 9.31 4.79
C GLN A 85 9.84 8.37 3.58
N VAL A 86 9.04 8.68 2.58
CA VAL A 86 9.02 7.88 1.34
C VAL A 86 10.39 7.92 0.66
N LYS A 87 11.01 9.11 0.57
CA LYS A 87 12.38 9.23 0.03
C LYS A 87 13.37 8.43 0.85
N GLU A 88 13.26 8.48 2.16
CA GLU A 88 14.16 7.73 3.03
C GLU A 88 14.03 6.23 2.83
N ILE A 89 12.81 5.72 2.66
CA ILE A 89 12.60 4.31 2.36
C ILE A 89 13.30 3.93 1.05
N LEU A 90 13.17 4.78 0.02
CA LEU A 90 13.83 4.54 -1.26
C LEU A 90 15.36 4.55 -1.11
N TYR A 91 15.91 5.52 -0.40
CA TYR A 91 17.36 5.62 -0.21
C TYR A 91 17.91 4.42 0.56
N GLN A 92 17.23 4.01 1.62
CA GLN A 92 17.66 2.84 2.37
C GLN A 92 17.59 1.58 1.51
N SER A 93 16.58 1.49 0.66
CA SER A 93 16.39 0.32 -0.20
C SER A 93 17.43 0.21 -1.30
N VAL A 94 17.87 1.33 -1.86
CA VAL A 94 18.85 1.33 -2.96
C VAL A 94 20.15 0.62 -2.58
N ALA A 95 20.59 0.76 -1.33
CA ALA A 95 21.81 0.12 -0.85
C ALA A 95 21.74 -1.41 -0.96
N TYR A 96 20.53 -1.98 -0.93
CA TYR A 96 20.34 -3.43 -0.93
C TYR A 96 19.70 -3.96 -2.20
N LEU A 97 18.96 -3.12 -2.93
CA LEU A 97 18.24 -3.52 -4.15
C LEU A 97 18.91 -3.02 -5.42
N GLY A 98 19.78 -2.02 -5.31
CA GLY A 98 20.46 -1.43 -6.45
C GLY A 98 19.69 -0.27 -7.07
N THR A 99 20.40 0.50 -7.91
CA THR A 99 19.87 1.74 -8.50
C THR A 99 18.80 1.50 -9.56
N VAL A 100 18.72 0.30 -10.12
CA VAL A 100 17.70 -0.04 -11.11
C VAL A 100 16.30 0.11 -10.50
N SER A 101 16.10 -0.38 -9.29
CA SER A 101 14.82 -0.23 -8.60
C SER A 101 14.47 1.23 -8.38
N TYR A 102 15.45 2.06 -8.02
CA TYR A 102 15.24 3.48 -7.82
C TYR A 102 14.74 4.17 -9.10
N THR A 103 15.32 3.85 -10.24
CA THR A 103 14.97 4.50 -11.51
C THR A 103 13.58 4.08 -12.01
N HIS A 104 13.07 2.94 -11.59
CA HIS A 104 11.74 2.45 -11.98
C HIS A 104 10.62 3.01 -11.11
N LEU A 105 10.94 3.64 -9.99
CA LEU A 105 9.94 4.06 -9.01
C LEU A 105 9.78 5.57 -9.01
N THR A 106 8.55 6.01 -8.80
CA THR A 106 8.22 7.42 -8.72
C THR A 106 8.48 7.94 -7.32
N LEU A 107 9.27 9.02 -7.22
CA LEU A 107 9.40 9.73 -5.96
C LEU A 107 8.21 10.67 -5.79
N PRO A 108 7.71 10.84 -4.56
CA PRO A 108 6.67 11.84 -4.33
C PRO A 108 7.25 13.22 -4.56
N THR A 109 6.53 14.06 -5.28
CA THR A 109 6.88 15.47 -5.44
C THR A 109 6.37 16.24 -4.24
N THR A 110 7.18 17.10 -3.77
CA THR A 110 6.81 17.98 -2.67
C THR A 110 5.95 19.12 -3.15
#